data_7d0f8a3aef4213242dea8ffcbe1daff8
#
_entry.id   7d0f8a3aef4213242dea8ffcbe1daff8
#
_cell.length_a   1.000
_cell.length_b   1.000
_cell.length_c   1.000
_cell.angle_alpha   90.00
_cell.angle_beta   90.00
_cell.angle_gamma   90.00
#
_symmetry.space_group_name_H-M   'P 1'
#
loop_
_entity.id
_entity.type
_entity.pdbx_description
1 polymer ?
#
loop_
_entity_poly.entity_id
_entity_poly.type
_entity_poly.pdbx_seq_one_letter_code
_entity_poly.pdbx_strand_id
1 'polypeptide(L)'
;MSLIMTTGCDNHRRPRSAGRSASFGARSRQPVRSRSARLEPAPSEADDRHVLDLPADHPGVHDEDYRRRRAVIAAAGAAHRPGDPIPDVDYTADEDDVWRTVSRELAVKHERYACAEYREAAARLTLPAERVPQLREVDERVRALTGFRIRPVPGLVPARTFYGSLAERTFLSTQYIRHHSVPFYTPEPDIVHEIIGHANMLASARFADLYEAAGRASLAATTDGELDRFSRVFWFTLEFGVVWEDGELRAYGAGLLSSYGEIEAFRNAEIRAWDLEAMAVADYDITTYQPVLFAAPSFDWLVTELSEVFARWP
;
A
#
# COMPACT_ATOMS: atom_id res chain seq x y z
N MET A 1 -4.55 5.04 -4.24
CA MET A 1 -4.40 5.42 -2.81
C MET A 1 -3.44 4.45 -2.20
N SER A 2 -2.27 4.90 -1.86
CA SER A 2 -1.12 4.03 -1.50
C SER A 2 -1.11 3.71 -0.01
N LEU A 3 -0.61 2.51 0.35
CA LEU A 3 -0.28 2.09 1.71
C LEU A 3 0.71 3.04 2.44
N ILE A 4 1.10 4.13 1.80
CA ILE A 4 2.18 5.02 2.22
C ILE A 4 1.58 6.28 2.82
N MET A 5 1.37 6.30 4.12
CA MET A 5 1.13 7.49 4.94
C MET A 5 1.49 7.16 6.39
N THR A 6 2.25 7.88 7.02
CA THR A 6 2.36 9.19 7.58
C THR A 6 3.78 9.47 8.05
N THR A 7 4.40 10.52 7.57
CA THR A 7 5.42 11.25 8.30
C THR A 7 4.68 12.34 9.08
N GLY A 8 4.38 12.11 10.36
CA GLY A 8 3.77 13.11 11.23
C GLY A 8 4.74 14.23 11.53
N CYS A 9 4.55 15.38 10.92
CA CYS A 9 5.14 16.64 11.37
C CYS A 9 4.29 17.21 12.51
N ASP A 10 4.58 16.80 13.74
CA ASP A 10 4.08 17.48 14.94
C ASP A 10 4.93 18.71 15.24
N ASN A 11 4.42 19.85 14.80
CA ASN A 11 4.98 21.17 15.09
C ASN A 11 4.34 21.72 16.38
N HIS A 12 4.74 21.23 17.55
CA HIS A 12 4.38 21.84 18.83
C HIS A 12 5.52 22.70 19.38
N ARG A 13 5.37 24.01 19.19
CA ARG A 13 6.11 25.06 19.93
C ARG A 13 5.81 24.92 21.41
N ARG A 14 6.85 24.68 22.22
CA ARG A 14 6.81 24.88 23.68
C ARG A 14 7.16 26.31 24.03
N PRO A 15 6.43 26.96 24.97
CA PRO A 15 6.93 28.15 25.64
C PRO A 15 7.80 27.76 26.85
N ARG A 16 8.89 28.52 27.02
CA ARG A 16 9.81 28.45 28.17
C ARG A 16 9.15 29.08 29.39
N SER A 17 9.30 28.46 30.56
CA SER A 17 9.32 29.18 31.83
C SER A 17 10.25 28.52 32.85
N ALA A 18 10.88 29.38 33.61
CA ALA A 18 12.05 29.18 34.43
C ALA A 18 11.78 28.62 35.85
N GLY A 19 12.76 27.86 36.34
CA GLY A 19 13.40 28.05 37.66
C GLY A 19 12.67 27.63 38.94
N ARG A 20 13.20 26.68 39.69
CA ARG A 20 13.86 26.85 41.01
C ARG A 20 14.15 25.51 41.69
N SER A 21 15.28 25.56 42.34
CA SER A 21 15.94 24.53 43.15
C SER A 21 15.28 24.31 44.54
N ALA A 22 15.49 23.08 45.10
CA ALA A 22 15.96 22.79 46.48
C ALA A 22 15.47 21.39 46.90
N SER A 23 16.31 20.54 47.27
CA SER A 23 17.10 20.10 48.42
C SER A 23 16.56 18.85 49.12
N PHE A 24 17.43 17.89 49.20
CA PHE A 24 17.72 16.85 50.21
C PHE A 24 16.65 16.34 51.22
N GLY A 25 16.56 14.99 51.30
CA GLY A 25 16.01 14.28 52.45
C GLY A 25 16.09 12.76 52.29
N ALA A 26 17.12 12.14 52.89
CA ALA A 26 17.32 10.70 52.99
C ALA A 26 16.55 10.08 54.17
N ARG A 27 16.15 8.81 54.01
CA ARG A 27 15.96 7.68 54.93
C ARG A 27 14.72 6.89 54.56
N SER A 28 14.59 5.58 54.57
CA SER A 28 15.24 4.42 55.19
C SER A 28 14.63 3.15 54.59
N ARG A 29 15.37 2.10 54.52
CA ARG A 29 14.97 0.78 53.99
C ARG A 29 14.06 0.03 54.98
N GLN A 30 13.04 -0.67 54.45
CA GLN A 30 12.53 -1.92 55.02
C GLN A 30 11.91 -2.82 53.96
N PRO A 31 11.78 -4.17 54.15
CA PRO A 31 11.89 -5.12 53.07
C PRO A 31 10.55 -5.57 52.45
N VAL A 32 10.66 -5.94 51.17
CA VAL A 32 9.62 -6.42 50.28
C VAL A 32 9.15 -7.83 50.71
N ARG A 33 7.86 -7.97 50.92
CA ARG A 33 7.16 -9.27 50.88
C ARG A 33 6.56 -9.45 49.49
N SER A 34 7.00 -10.50 48.81
CA SER A 34 6.47 -10.96 47.53
C SER A 34 5.00 -11.38 47.66
N ARG A 35 4.12 -10.73 46.89
CA ARG A 35 2.84 -11.27 46.48
C ARG A 35 2.83 -11.25 44.96
N SER A 36 2.90 -12.42 44.36
CA SER A 36 2.60 -12.66 42.97
C SER A 36 1.12 -12.35 42.72
N ALA A 37 0.86 -11.15 42.24
CA ALA A 37 -0.41 -10.82 41.62
C ALA A 37 -0.29 -11.16 40.11
N ARG A 38 -1.05 -12.15 39.67
CA ARG A 38 -1.29 -12.33 38.24
C ARG A 38 -1.96 -11.06 37.74
N LEU A 39 -1.23 -10.31 36.96
CA LEU A 39 -1.80 -9.23 36.13
C LEU A 39 -2.53 -9.92 34.98
N GLU A 40 -3.87 -9.88 35.03
CA GLU A 40 -4.66 -10.06 33.82
C GLU A 40 -4.27 -8.90 32.88
N PRO A 41 -3.99 -9.18 31.59
CA PRO A 41 -3.72 -8.11 30.64
C PRO A 41 -5.00 -7.31 30.47
N ALA A 42 -4.94 -6.01 30.75
CA ALA A 42 -5.95 -5.08 30.33
C ALA A 42 -6.07 -5.14 28.79
N PRO A 43 -7.28 -5.01 28.21
CA PRO A 43 -7.43 -4.95 26.77
C PRO A 43 -6.57 -3.79 26.26
N SER A 44 -5.62 -4.09 25.39
CA SER A 44 -4.69 -3.11 24.89
C SER A 44 -5.45 -2.13 23.97
N GLU A 45 -5.39 -0.85 24.29
CA GLU A 45 -5.77 0.27 23.39
C GLU A 45 -4.88 0.33 22.11
N ALA A 46 -4.18 -0.74 21.79
CA ALA A 46 -3.25 -0.82 20.67
C ALA A 46 -3.92 -1.27 19.35
N ASP A 47 -5.19 -1.64 19.37
CA ASP A 47 -5.82 -2.39 18.27
C ASP A 47 -6.55 -1.51 17.23
N ASP A 48 -6.82 -0.24 17.52
CA ASP A 48 -7.61 0.62 16.59
C ASP A 48 -6.78 1.46 15.61
N ARG A 49 -5.46 1.41 15.67
CA ARG A 49 -4.57 2.33 14.94
C ARG A 49 -4.21 1.91 13.51
N HIS A 50 -4.67 0.78 13.02
CA HIS A 50 -4.29 0.22 11.72
C HIS A 50 -5.39 0.32 10.65
N VAL A 51 -6.59 0.72 11.04
CA VAL A 51 -7.71 0.96 10.12
C VAL A 51 -7.90 2.47 10.03
N LEU A 52 -7.79 3.06 8.84
CA LEU A 52 -8.11 4.47 8.66
C LEU A 52 -9.55 4.73 9.06
N ASP A 53 -9.80 5.84 9.74
CA ASP A 53 -11.14 6.34 9.94
C ASP A 53 -11.76 6.62 8.57
N LEU A 54 -12.87 5.95 8.28
CA LEU A 54 -13.60 6.21 7.05
C LEU A 54 -14.07 7.65 7.04
N PRO A 55 -14.05 8.38 5.91
CA PRO A 55 -14.65 9.71 5.81
C PRO A 55 -16.10 9.69 6.30
N ALA A 56 -16.52 10.77 6.98
CA ALA A 56 -17.83 10.81 7.64
C ALA A 56 -19.02 10.58 6.70
N ASP A 57 -18.86 10.85 5.42
CA ASP A 57 -19.84 10.62 4.34
C ASP A 57 -19.74 9.24 3.68
N HIS A 58 -18.74 8.43 4.07
CA HIS A 58 -18.60 7.08 3.53
C HIS A 58 -19.69 6.15 4.12
N PRO A 59 -20.42 5.38 3.29
CA PRO A 59 -21.53 4.53 3.77
C PRO A 59 -21.09 3.51 4.83
N GLY A 60 -19.88 3.01 4.77
CA GLY A 60 -19.31 2.08 5.75
C GLY A 60 -19.18 2.64 7.17
N VAL A 61 -19.25 3.98 7.37
CA VAL A 61 -19.24 4.58 8.72
C VAL A 61 -20.47 4.17 9.52
N HIS A 62 -21.60 4.03 8.85
CA HIS A 62 -22.89 3.71 9.46
C HIS A 62 -23.24 2.21 9.35
N ASP A 63 -22.46 1.42 8.64
CA ASP A 63 -22.63 -0.02 8.50
C ASP A 63 -21.79 -0.77 9.56
N GLU A 64 -22.47 -1.22 10.64
CA GLU A 64 -21.80 -1.93 11.73
C GLU A 64 -21.30 -3.31 11.30
N ASP A 65 -21.98 -3.99 10.38
CA ASP A 65 -21.56 -5.30 9.88
C ASP A 65 -20.31 -5.18 9.04
N TYR A 66 -20.24 -4.19 8.17
CA TYR A 66 -19.05 -3.87 7.38
C TYR A 66 -17.84 -3.55 8.28
N ARG A 67 -18.02 -2.68 9.29
CA ARG A 67 -16.93 -2.32 10.22
C ARG A 67 -16.44 -3.53 11.02
N ARG A 68 -17.37 -4.35 11.54
CA ARG A 68 -17.04 -5.57 12.28
C ARG A 68 -16.27 -6.55 11.41
N ARG A 69 -16.69 -6.77 10.17
CA ARG A 69 -16.00 -7.65 9.23
C ARG A 69 -14.59 -7.17 8.94
N ARG A 70 -14.42 -5.88 8.67
CA ARG A 70 -13.08 -5.29 8.45
C ARG A 70 -12.18 -5.52 9.67
N ALA A 71 -12.69 -5.29 10.87
CA ALA A 71 -11.93 -5.50 12.10
C ALA A 71 -11.49 -6.97 12.27
N VAL A 72 -12.36 -7.93 11.98
CA VAL A 72 -12.02 -9.37 12.02
C VAL A 72 -10.95 -9.73 11.01
N ILE A 73 -11.07 -9.24 9.76
CA ILE A 73 -10.08 -9.48 8.71
C ILE A 73 -8.73 -8.82 9.06
N ALA A 74 -8.77 -7.58 9.55
CA ALA A 74 -7.58 -6.86 9.98
C ALA A 74 -6.88 -7.59 11.15
N ALA A 75 -7.64 -8.08 12.14
CA ALA A 75 -7.07 -8.84 13.26
C ALA A 75 -6.39 -10.13 12.80
N ALA A 76 -6.92 -10.83 11.82
CA ALA A 76 -6.28 -12.01 11.22
C ALA A 76 -4.95 -11.63 10.55
N GLY A 77 -4.90 -10.52 9.82
CA GLY A 77 -3.66 -9.98 9.25
C GLY A 77 -2.63 -9.57 10.31
N ALA A 78 -3.07 -8.93 11.41
CA ALA A 78 -2.21 -8.55 12.53
C ALA A 78 -1.62 -9.76 13.27
N ALA A 79 -2.37 -10.85 13.37
CA ALA A 79 -1.94 -12.07 14.02
C ALA A 79 -0.93 -12.89 13.21
N HIS A 80 -0.91 -12.73 11.88
CA HIS A 80 -0.05 -13.50 10.98
C HIS A 80 1.44 -13.22 11.22
N ARG A 81 2.25 -14.27 11.23
CA ARG A 81 3.71 -14.19 11.34
C ARG A 81 4.39 -14.72 10.08
N PRO A 82 5.58 -14.20 9.72
CA PRO A 82 6.34 -14.72 8.59
C PRO A 82 6.53 -16.24 8.72
N GLY A 83 6.14 -16.98 7.69
CA GLY A 83 6.22 -18.44 7.64
C GLY A 83 4.91 -19.16 8.03
N ASP A 84 3.96 -18.48 8.64
CA ASP A 84 2.64 -19.04 8.89
C ASP A 84 1.85 -19.17 7.58
N PRO A 85 0.88 -20.10 7.50
CA PRO A 85 -0.10 -20.11 6.41
C PRO A 85 -0.89 -18.79 6.39
N ILE A 86 -1.08 -18.23 5.20
CA ILE A 86 -1.95 -17.06 5.02
C ILE A 86 -3.38 -17.48 5.35
N PRO A 87 -4.09 -16.77 6.28
CA PRO A 87 -5.45 -17.11 6.64
C PRO A 87 -6.42 -16.87 5.48
N ASP A 88 -7.29 -17.83 5.24
CA ASP A 88 -8.41 -17.65 4.32
C ASP A 88 -9.46 -16.73 4.96
N VAL A 89 -10.11 -15.90 4.14
CA VAL A 89 -11.21 -15.02 4.52
C VAL A 89 -12.52 -15.61 3.98
N ASP A 90 -13.49 -15.77 4.85
CA ASP A 90 -14.85 -16.19 4.43
C ASP A 90 -15.59 -14.97 3.86
N TYR A 91 -15.34 -14.66 2.57
CA TYR A 91 -15.98 -13.56 1.88
C TYR A 91 -17.47 -13.79 1.69
N THR A 92 -18.26 -12.72 1.89
CA THR A 92 -19.72 -12.76 1.68
C THR A 92 -20.06 -12.65 0.20
N ALA A 93 -21.32 -12.97 -0.13
CA ALA A 93 -21.82 -12.80 -1.49
C ALA A 93 -21.73 -11.35 -1.99
N ASP A 94 -21.97 -10.37 -1.11
CA ASP A 94 -21.85 -8.95 -1.45
C ASP A 94 -20.39 -8.54 -1.73
N GLU A 95 -19.42 -9.09 -0.98
CA GLU A 95 -17.99 -8.88 -1.19
C GLU A 95 -17.52 -9.50 -2.52
N ASP A 96 -18.01 -10.71 -2.84
CA ASP A 96 -17.76 -11.34 -4.14
C ASP A 96 -18.40 -10.56 -5.30
N ASP A 97 -19.58 -9.96 -5.09
CA ASP A 97 -20.24 -9.13 -6.09
C ASP A 97 -19.47 -7.83 -6.36
N VAL A 98 -18.89 -7.21 -5.33
CA VAL A 98 -17.97 -6.08 -5.48
C VAL A 98 -16.79 -6.48 -6.35
N TRP A 99 -16.11 -7.58 -6.00
CA TRP A 99 -14.96 -8.06 -6.76
C TRP A 99 -15.32 -8.33 -8.22
N ARG A 100 -16.38 -9.09 -8.47
CA ARG A 100 -16.86 -9.43 -9.82
C ARG A 100 -17.15 -8.19 -10.65
N THR A 101 -17.83 -7.22 -10.04
CA THR A 101 -18.18 -5.97 -10.71
C THR A 101 -16.94 -5.18 -11.06
N VAL A 102 -16.06 -4.93 -10.10
CA VAL A 102 -14.88 -4.08 -10.29
C VAL A 102 -13.87 -4.74 -11.23
N SER A 103 -13.58 -6.03 -11.04
CA SER A 103 -12.59 -6.74 -11.88
C SER A 103 -13.02 -6.82 -13.33
N ARG A 104 -14.32 -7.08 -13.61
CA ARG A 104 -14.85 -7.09 -14.96
C ARG A 104 -14.74 -5.72 -15.63
N GLU A 105 -15.14 -4.68 -14.96
CA GLU A 105 -15.10 -3.32 -15.50
C GLU A 105 -13.66 -2.84 -15.72
N LEU A 106 -12.75 -3.13 -14.78
CA LEU A 106 -11.34 -2.81 -14.93
C LEU A 106 -10.68 -3.61 -16.07
N ALA A 107 -11.03 -4.88 -16.26
CA ALA A 107 -10.48 -5.69 -17.34
C ALA A 107 -10.72 -5.04 -18.71
N VAL A 108 -11.94 -4.52 -18.96
CA VAL A 108 -12.27 -3.78 -20.19
C VAL A 108 -11.41 -2.52 -20.35
N LYS A 109 -11.18 -1.80 -19.26
CA LYS A 109 -10.36 -0.58 -19.26
C LYS A 109 -8.87 -0.88 -19.46
N HIS A 110 -8.38 -1.97 -18.87
CA HIS A 110 -6.99 -2.39 -19.03
C HIS A 110 -6.61 -2.69 -20.48
N GLU A 111 -7.51 -3.29 -21.27
CA GLU A 111 -7.26 -3.51 -22.71
C GLU A 111 -6.96 -2.21 -23.45
N ARG A 112 -7.60 -1.12 -23.03
CA ARG A 112 -7.46 0.17 -23.69
C ARG A 112 -6.36 1.06 -23.10
N TYR A 113 -6.13 0.98 -21.80
CA TYR A 113 -5.35 1.99 -21.07
C TYR A 113 -4.09 1.45 -20.40
N ALA A 114 -4.02 0.15 -20.09
CA ALA A 114 -2.84 -0.43 -19.46
C ALA A 114 -1.74 -0.74 -20.47
N CYS A 115 -0.48 -0.69 -20.03
CA CYS A 115 0.67 -1.09 -20.85
C CYS A 115 0.66 -2.62 -21.14
N ALA A 116 1.34 -3.05 -22.18
CA ALA A 116 1.38 -4.45 -22.61
C ALA A 116 1.96 -5.36 -21.51
N GLU A 117 3.05 -4.96 -20.86
CA GLU A 117 3.68 -5.73 -19.79
C GLU A 117 2.71 -6.07 -18.65
N TYR A 118 1.89 -5.09 -18.22
CA TYR A 118 0.88 -5.33 -17.20
C TYR A 118 -0.19 -6.31 -17.68
N ARG A 119 -0.72 -6.13 -18.90
CA ARG A 119 -1.77 -7.00 -19.44
C ARG A 119 -1.29 -8.45 -19.59
N GLU A 120 -0.06 -8.65 -20.03
CA GLU A 120 0.56 -9.97 -20.11
C GLU A 120 0.78 -10.59 -18.72
N ALA A 121 1.20 -9.81 -17.75
CA ALA A 121 1.38 -10.27 -16.37
C ALA A 121 0.04 -10.68 -15.74
N ALA A 122 -1.01 -9.86 -15.89
CA ALA A 122 -2.35 -10.18 -15.43
C ALA A 122 -2.91 -11.46 -16.06
N ALA A 123 -2.67 -11.67 -17.36
CA ALA A 123 -3.06 -12.90 -18.05
C ALA A 123 -2.33 -14.14 -17.50
N ARG A 124 -1.06 -14.01 -17.10
CA ARG A 124 -0.29 -15.10 -16.46
C ARG A 124 -0.78 -15.39 -15.04
N LEU A 125 -1.13 -14.38 -14.27
CA LEU A 125 -1.61 -14.55 -12.88
C LEU A 125 -2.97 -15.26 -12.82
N THR A 126 -3.84 -15.00 -13.78
CA THR A 126 -5.14 -15.68 -13.95
C THR A 126 -5.99 -15.63 -12.69
N LEU A 127 -6.40 -14.45 -12.27
CA LEU A 127 -7.26 -14.25 -11.09
C LEU A 127 -8.68 -14.79 -11.31
N PRO A 128 -9.38 -15.30 -10.25
CA PRO A 128 -10.78 -15.65 -10.36
C PRO A 128 -11.63 -14.41 -10.67
N ALA A 129 -12.58 -14.53 -11.61
CA ALA A 129 -13.46 -13.42 -11.99
C ALA A 129 -14.69 -13.31 -11.08
N GLU A 130 -15.16 -14.43 -10.53
CA GLU A 130 -16.48 -14.52 -9.89
C GLU A 130 -16.47 -14.36 -8.36
N ARG A 131 -15.31 -14.32 -7.74
CA ARG A 131 -15.14 -14.21 -6.29
C ARG A 131 -13.86 -13.48 -5.95
N VAL A 132 -13.79 -12.92 -4.75
CA VAL A 132 -12.54 -12.40 -4.20
C VAL A 132 -11.51 -13.54 -4.14
N PRO A 133 -10.32 -13.38 -4.72
CA PRO A 133 -9.26 -14.39 -4.59
C PRO A 133 -8.79 -14.48 -3.14
N GLN A 134 -8.54 -15.68 -2.66
CA GLN A 134 -7.85 -15.83 -1.38
C GLN A 134 -6.40 -15.37 -1.53
N LEU A 135 -5.91 -14.59 -0.57
CA LEU A 135 -4.56 -14.03 -0.65
C LEU A 135 -3.49 -15.14 -0.75
N ARG A 136 -3.74 -16.30 -0.13
CA ARG A 136 -2.90 -17.49 -0.23
C ARG A 136 -2.80 -18.00 -1.68
N GLU A 137 -3.91 -18.04 -2.42
CA GLU A 137 -3.92 -18.46 -3.83
C GLU A 137 -3.10 -17.50 -4.70
N VAL A 138 -3.17 -16.20 -4.40
CA VAL A 138 -2.40 -15.17 -5.11
C VAL A 138 -0.91 -15.28 -4.76
N ASP A 139 -0.56 -15.44 -3.48
CA ASP A 139 0.84 -15.68 -3.05
C ASP A 139 1.46 -16.88 -3.75
N GLU A 140 0.75 -18.02 -3.79
CA GLU A 140 1.24 -19.23 -4.45
C GLU A 140 1.55 -19.00 -5.94
N ARG A 141 0.67 -18.30 -6.65
CA ARG A 141 0.82 -18.00 -8.09
C ARG A 141 1.93 -16.99 -8.36
N VAL A 142 1.93 -15.86 -7.65
CA VAL A 142 2.97 -14.82 -7.78
C VAL A 142 4.33 -15.43 -7.44
N ARG A 143 4.42 -16.20 -6.37
CA ARG A 143 5.64 -16.90 -5.98
C ARG A 143 6.15 -17.85 -7.07
N ALA A 144 5.25 -18.60 -7.69
CA ALA A 144 5.63 -19.51 -8.77
C ALA A 144 6.14 -18.78 -10.03
N LEU A 145 5.60 -17.58 -10.31
CA LEU A 145 5.96 -16.78 -11.49
C LEU A 145 7.26 -15.99 -11.30
N THR A 146 7.46 -15.37 -10.13
CA THR A 146 8.55 -14.41 -9.94
C THR A 146 9.34 -14.60 -8.64
N GLY A 147 8.90 -15.50 -7.75
CA GLY A 147 9.51 -15.66 -6.42
C GLY A 147 9.07 -14.58 -5.41
N PHE A 148 8.28 -13.59 -5.81
CA PHE A 148 7.71 -12.61 -4.89
C PHE A 148 6.68 -13.27 -3.97
N ARG A 149 6.60 -12.81 -2.73
CA ARG A 149 5.64 -13.29 -1.73
C ARG A 149 4.62 -12.21 -1.43
N ILE A 150 3.43 -12.63 -1.00
CA ILE A 150 2.43 -11.71 -0.48
C ILE A 150 2.15 -12.09 0.97
N ARG A 151 2.10 -11.10 1.85
CA ARG A 151 1.86 -11.30 3.27
C ARG A 151 0.73 -10.42 3.77
N PRO A 152 -0.26 -10.97 4.51
CA PRO A 152 -1.35 -10.19 5.05
C PRO A 152 -0.89 -9.21 6.12
N VAL A 153 -1.50 -8.03 6.13
CA VAL A 153 -1.35 -6.99 7.15
C VAL A 153 -2.73 -6.44 7.55
N PRO A 154 -2.87 -5.85 8.75
CA PRO A 154 -4.16 -5.39 9.24
C PRO A 154 -4.73 -4.18 8.49
N GLY A 155 -3.88 -3.40 7.86
CA GLY A 155 -4.22 -2.14 7.20
C GLY A 155 -2.94 -1.41 6.79
N LEU A 156 -2.96 -0.08 6.84
CA LEU A 156 -1.78 0.72 6.55
C LEU A 156 -0.64 0.38 7.50
N VAL A 157 0.54 0.22 6.94
CA VAL A 157 1.78 0.01 7.68
C VAL A 157 2.72 1.20 7.49
N PRO A 158 3.65 1.46 8.43
CA PRO A 158 4.63 2.52 8.26
C PRO A 158 5.41 2.36 6.94
N ALA A 159 5.67 3.46 6.23
CA ALA A 159 6.35 3.46 4.94
C ALA A 159 7.68 2.67 4.96
N ARG A 160 8.49 2.85 6.01
CA ARG A 160 9.76 2.12 6.18
C ARG A 160 9.55 0.59 6.27
N THR A 161 8.47 0.15 6.89
CA THR A 161 8.11 -1.27 6.97
C THR A 161 7.65 -1.79 5.62
N PHE A 162 6.78 -1.03 4.93
CA PHE A 162 6.28 -1.40 3.62
C PHE A 162 7.41 -1.53 2.60
N TYR A 163 8.19 -0.47 2.40
CA TYR A 163 9.27 -0.51 1.43
C TYR A 163 10.37 -1.51 1.81
N GLY A 164 10.72 -1.62 3.10
CA GLY A 164 11.72 -2.58 3.55
C GLY A 164 11.33 -4.02 3.23
N SER A 165 10.04 -4.37 3.28
CA SER A 165 9.59 -5.72 2.92
C SER A 165 9.76 -6.04 1.42
N LEU A 166 9.71 -5.03 0.55
CA LEU A 166 9.94 -5.21 -0.88
C LEU A 166 11.37 -5.67 -1.17
N ALA A 167 12.36 -5.21 -0.38
CA ALA A 167 13.75 -5.66 -0.51
C ALA A 167 13.91 -7.17 -0.25
N GLU A 168 12.98 -7.76 0.50
CA GLU A 168 12.90 -9.20 0.78
C GLU A 168 11.93 -9.93 -0.19
N ARG A 169 11.60 -9.30 -1.32
CA ARG A 169 10.59 -9.79 -2.28
C ARG A 169 9.27 -10.15 -1.60
N THR A 170 8.83 -9.34 -0.64
CA THR A 170 7.58 -9.52 0.08
C THR A 170 6.73 -8.26 -0.05
N PHE A 171 5.51 -8.40 -0.58
CA PHE A 171 4.51 -7.36 -0.67
C PHE A 171 3.51 -7.52 0.49
N LEU A 172 3.24 -6.42 1.20
CA LEU A 172 2.29 -6.38 2.31
C LEU A 172 0.92 -5.99 1.80
N SER A 173 -0.08 -6.82 2.01
CA SER A 173 -1.42 -6.68 1.43
C SER A 173 -2.51 -6.73 2.49
N THR A 174 -3.48 -5.85 2.38
CA THR A 174 -4.74 -5.99 3.11
C THR A 174 -5.60 -7.11 2.50
N GLN A 175 -6.59 -7.60 3.26
CA GLN A 175 -7.52 -8.64 2.79
C GLN A 175 -8.98 -8.20 2.81
N TYR A 176 -9.31 -7.02 3.37
CA TYR A 176 -10.68 -6.49 3.32
C TYR A 176 -10.98 -5.86 1.95
N ILE A 177 -12.25 -5.77 1.62
CA ILE A 177 -12.72 -5.17 0.37
C ILE A 177 -13.58 -3.94 0.68
N ARG A 178 -13.64 -3.01 -0.27
CA ARG A 178 -14.45 -1.78 -0.20
C ARG A 178 -15.94 -2.07 -0.01
N HIS A 179 -16.68 -1.06 0.42
CA HIS A 179 -18.10 -1.19 0.74
C HIS A 179 -18.95 -1.50 -0.51
N HIS A 180 -19.87 -2.43 -0.41
CA HIS A 180 -20.66 -2.94 -1.53
C HIS A 180 -21.52 -1.86 -2.23
N SER A 181 -22.00 -0.85 -1.50
CA SER A 181 -22.80 0.21 -2.10
C SER A 181 -22.00 1.24 -2.92
N VAL A 182 -20.67 1.22 -2.79
CA VAL A 182 -19.75 2.12 -3.53
C VAL A 182 -18.59 1.34 -4.14
N PRO A 183 -18.86 0.33 -5.01
CA PRO A 183 -17.85 -0.62 -5.48
C PRO A 183 -16.71 0.02 -6.26
N PHE A 184 -16.88 1.23 -6.78
CA PHE A 184 -15.87 1.94 -7.56
C PHE A 184 -15.08 2.98 -6.76
N TYR A 185 -15.32 3.09 -5.45
CA TYR A 185 -14.64 4.03 -4.57
C TYR A 185 -14.15 3.36 -3.28
N THR A 186 -12.95 3.70 -2.88
CA THR A 186 -12.40 3.38 -1.56
C THR A 186 -11.53 4.51 -1.09
N PRO A 187 -11.63 4.93 0.18
CA PRO A 187 -10.76 5.97 0.74
C PRO A 187 -9.36 5.46 1.09
N GLU A 188 -9.14 4.15 1.08
CA GLU A 188 -7.90 3.49 1.43
C GLU A 188 -7.65 2.26 0.55
N PRO A 189 -6.41 1.75 0.47
CA PRO A 189 -6.10 0.51 -0.23
C PRO A 189 -6.89 -0.66 0.35
N ASP A 190 -7.52 -1.41 -0.53
CA ASP A 190 -8.26 -2.62 -0.23
C ASP A 190 -7.75 -3.77 -1.13
N ILE A 191 -8.26 -4.98 -0.95
CA ILE A 191 -7.81 -6.14 -1.72
C ILE A 191 -7.93 -5.95 -3.24
N VAL A 192 -8.85 -5.09 -3.72
CA VAL A 192 -8.95 -4.76 -5.16
C VAL A 192 -7.68 -4.05 -5.61
N HIS A 193 -7.25 -3.01 -4.88
CA HIS A 193 -6.02 -2.28 -5.18
C HIS A 193 -4.80 -3.20 -5.08
N GLU A 194 -4.70 -3.97 -4.01
CA GLU A 194 -3.56 -4.82 -3.74
C GLU A 194 -3.37 -5.92 -4.80
N ILE A 195 -4.47 -6.49 -5.27
CA ILE A 195 -4.40 -7.63 -6.19
C ILE A 195 -4.44 -7.16 -7.65
N ILE A 196 -5.41 -6.32 -8.03
CA ILE A 196 -5.51 -5.85 -9.41
C ILE A 196 -4.37 -4.88 -9.74
N GLY A 197 -4.02 -3.99 -8.82
CA GLY A 197 -2.87 -3.11 -8.98
C GLY A 197 -1.55 -3.86 -8.89
N HIS A 198 -1.16 -4.22 -7.68
CA HIS A 198 0.19 -4.69 -7.39
C HIS A 198 0.44 -6.15 -7.73
N ALA A 199 -0.44 -7.10 -7.34
CA ALA A 199 -0.15 -8.52 -7.57
C ALA A 199 -0.09 -8.87 -9.07
N ASN A 200 -0.91 -8.24 -9.92
CA ASN A 200 -0.77 -8.39 -11.37
C ASN A 200 0.60 -7.89 -11.87
N MET A 201 1.08 -6.74 -11.39
CA MET A 201 2.43 -6.26 -11.72
C MET A 201 3.49 -7.25 -11.25
N LEU A 202 3.40 -7.75 -10.02
CA LEU A 202 4.34 -8.70 -9.43
C LEU A 202 4.37 -10.06 -10.13
N ALA A 203 3.41 -10.36 -10.99
CA ALA A 203 3.44 -11.53 -11.88
C ALA A 203 4.35 -11.34 -13.11
N SER A 204 4.90 -10.13 -13.33
CA SER A 204 5.99 -9.86 -14.27
C SER A 204 7.34 -9.86 -13.56
N ALA A 205 8.33 -10.59 -14.09
CA ALA A 205 9.68 -10.57 -13.53
C ALA A 205 10.29 -9.15 -13.56
N ARG A 206 10.01 -8.39 -14.62
CA ARG A 206 10.52 -7.02 -14.78
C ARG A 206 9.98 -6.08 -13.68
N PHE A 207 8.68 -6.12 -13.42
CA PHE A 207 8.10 -5.36 -12.31
C PHE A 207 8.58 -5.89 -10.95
N ALA A 208 8.62 -7.21 -10.75
CA ALA A 208 9.07 -7.81 -9.49
C ALA A 208 10.50 -7.37 -9.15
N ASP A 209 11.40 -7.32 -10.14
CA ASP A 209 12.77 -6.86 -9.95
C ASP A 209 12.84 -5.35 -9.64
N LEU A 210 11.96 -4.53 -10.25
CA LEU A 210 11.84 -3.10 -9.90
C LEU A 210 11.33 -2.89 -8.48
N TYR A 211 10.34 -3.67 -8.02
CA TYR A 211 9.85 -3.59 -6.65
C TYR A 211 10.93 -3.98 -5.64
N GLU A 212 11.70 -5.04 -5.91
CA GLU A 212 12.84 -5.42 -5.06
C GLU A 212 13.91 -4.34 -5.04
N ALA A 213 14.26 -3.78 -6.20
CA ALA A 213 15.24 -2.69 -6.31
C ALA A 213 14.78 -1.44 -5.55
N ALA A 214 13.48 -1.07 -5.67
CA ALA A 214 12.87 0.00 -4.91
C ALA A 214 12.96 -0.26 -3.39
N GLY A 215 12.67 -1.49 -2.97
CA GLY A 215 12.81 -1.88 -1.57
C GLY A 215 14.24 -1.70 -1.06
N ARG A 216 15.23 -2.15 -1.81
CA ARG A 216 16.65 -1.98 -1.46
C ARG A 216 17.06 -0.51 -1.41
N ALA A 217 16.60 0.30 -2.37
CA ALA A 217 16.84 1.74 -2.38
C ALA A 217 16.27 2.43 -1.13
N SER A 218 15.06 2.04 -0.71
CA SER A 218 14.43 2.62 0.49
C SER A 218 15.22 2.39 1.77
N LEU A 219 15.98 1.29 1.86
CA LEU A 219 16.81 0.97 3.03
C LEU A 219 18.02 1.91 3.16
N ALA A 220 18.44 2.58 2.08
CA ALA A 220 19.49 3.59 2.12
C ALA A 220 19.00 4.91 2.75
N ALA A 221 17.69 5.18 2.75
CA ALA A 221 17.10 6.35 3.38
C ALA A 221 17.25 6.30 4.91
N THR A 222 18.12 7.11 5.48
CA THR A 222 18.44 7.14 6.91
C THR A 222 17.60 8.14 7.69
N THR A 223 17.07 9.16 7.02
CA THR A 223 16.22 10.21 7.56
C THR A 223 14.79 10.11 6.99
N ASP A 224 13.83 10.73 7.68
CA ASP A 224 12.45 10.81 7.20
C ASP A 224 12.34 11.63 5.91
N GLY A 225 13.16 12.69 5.76
CA GLY A 225 13.21 13.50 4.54
C GLY A 225 13.72 12.72 3.31
N GLU A 226 14.72 11.84 3.49
CA GLU A 226 15.19 10.95 2.43
C GLU A 226 14.12 9.91 2.05
N LEU A 227 13.43 9.37 3.06
CA LEU A 227 12.33 8.43 2.83
C LEU A 227 11.14 9.12 2.13
N ASP A 228 10.84 10.37 2.46
CA ASP A 228 9.78 11.14 1.78
C ASP A 228 10.13 11.38 0.30
N ARG A 229 11.37 11.77 0.00
CA ARG A 229 11.85 11.88 -1.39
C ARG A 229 11.70 10.57 -2.15
N PHE A 230 12.10 9.44 -1.54
CA PHE A 230 11.93 8.12 -2.11
C PHE A 230 10.44 7.80 -2.35
N SER A 231 9.58 8.08 -1.37
CA SER A 231 8.14 7.83 -1.44
C SER A 231 7.50 8.58 -2.60
N ARG A 232 7.92 9.82 -2.86
CA ARG A 232 7.43 10.62 -4.01
C ARG A 232 7.83 9.99 -5.34
N VAL A 233 9.07 9.52 -5.47
CA VAL A 233 9.51 8.82 -6.68
C VAL A 233 8.74 7.51 -6.86
N PHE A 234 8.57 6.72 -5.80
CA PHE A 234 7.74 5.51 -5.83
C PHE A 234 6.30 5.82 -6.25
N TRP A 235 5.72 6.91 -5.72
CA TRP A 235 4.39 7.38 -6.06
C TRP A 235 4.23 7.68 -7.56
N PHE A 236 5.09 8.52 -8.11
CA PHE A 236 5.02 8.93 -9.52
C PHE A 236 5.51 7.86 -10.50
N THR A 237 6.00 6.72 -10.00
CA THR A 237 6.43 5.60 -10.82
C THR A 237 5.57 4.35 -10.58
N LEU A 238 5.85 3.55 -9.58
CA LEU A 238 5.18 2.25 -9.38
C LEU A 238 3.71 2.36 -8.97
N GLU A 239 3.27 3.54 -8.44
CA GLU A 239 1.86 3.77 -8.10
C GLU A 239 1.09 4.50 -9.22
N PHE A 240 1.61 5.59 -9.76
CA PHE A 240 0.91 6.44 -10.74
C PHE A 240 1.70 6.65 -12.03
N GLY A 241 2.57 5.70 -12.35
CA GLY A 241 3.41 5.79 -13.53
C GLY A 241 2.65 5.58 -14.84
N VAL A 242 3.07 6.33 -15.87
CA VAL A 242 2.60 6.21 -17.24
C VAL A 242 3.77 6.08 -18.21
N VAL A 243 3.53 5.47 -19.36
CA VAL A 243 4.56 5.16 -20.36
C VAL A 243 4.02 5.37 -21.76
N TRP A 244 4.86 5.82 -22.67
CA TRP A 244 4.55 5.85 -24.09
C TRP A 244 4.76 4.46 -24.71
N GLU A 245 3.71 3.95 -25.38
CA GLU A 245 3.70 2.66 -26.04
C GLU A 245 2.95 2.82 -27.37
N ASP A 246 3.60 2.57 -28.49
CA ASP A 246 3.07 2.70 -29.85
C ASP A 246 2.42 4.10 -30.13
N GLY A 247 3.00 5.15 -29.57
CA GLY A 247 2.51 6.53 -29.72
C GLY A 247 1.31 6.88 -28.84
N GLU A 248 0.85 5.97 -27.99
CA GLU A 248 -0.21 6.20 -27.00
C GLU A 248 0.34 6.17 -25.56
N LEU A 249 -0.25 7.03 -24.72
CA LEU A 249 0.07 7.00 -23.29
C LEU A 249 -0.68 5.84 -22.61
N ARG A 250 0.05 4.99 -21.90
CA ARG A 250 -0.46 3.83 -21.19
C ARG A 250 -0.14 3.90 -19.69
N ALA A 251 -1.04 3.39 -18.85
CA ALA A 251 -0.83 3.29 -17.43
C ALA A 251 -0.04 2.02 -17.08
N TYR A 252 0.92 2.13 -16.18
CA TYR A 252 1.58 0.97 -15.57
C TYR A 252 1.56 1.01 -14.04
N GLY A 253 1.27 2.16 -13.42
CA GLY A 253 1.25 2.30 -11.96
C GLY A 253 0.01 1.67 -11.32
N ALA A 254 0.19 1.00 -10.18
CA ALA A 254 -0.84 0.22 -9.49
C ALA A 254 -2.07 1.05 -9.10
N GLY A 255 -1.86 2.31 -8.66
CA GLY A 255 -2.93 3.23 -8.32
C GLY A 255 -3.85 3.53 -9.50
N LEU A 256 -3.27 3.81 -10.69
CA LEU A 256 -4.05 4.01 -11.92
C LEU A 256 -4.77 2.72 -12.34
N LEU A 257 -4.08 1.58 -12.30
CA LEU A 257 -4.59 0.29 -12.76
C LEU A 257 -5.75 -0.24 -11.91
N SER A 258 -5.82 0.14 -10.65
CA SER A 258 -6.88 -0.28 -9.71
C SER A 258 -7.98 0.76 -9.51
N SER A 259 -7.84 1.95 -10.06
CA SER A 259 -8.81 3.05 -9.95
C SER A 259 -9.76 3.06 -11.14
N TYR A 260 -11.03 2.73 -10.89
CA TYR A 260 -12.07 2.65 -11.93
C TYR A 260 -12.23 3.94 -12.72
N GLY A 261 -12.22 5.10 -12.05
CA GLY A 261 -12.42 6.39 -12.72
C GLY A 261 -11.12 6.99 -13.25
N GLU A 262 -10.03 6.88 -12.48
CA GLU A 262 -8.79 7.56 -12.83
C GLU A 262 -8.09 6.91 -14.05
N ILE A 263 -8.22 5.59 -14.23
CA ILE A 263 -7.66 4.90 -15.39
C ILE A 263 -8.23 5.38 -16.73
N GLU A 264 -9.42 5.97 -16.76
CA GLU A 264 -9.96 6.64 -17.94
C GLU A 264 -9.55 8.11 -18.02
N ALA A 265 -9.39 8.74 -16.86
CA ALA A 265 -9.17 10.17 -16.72
C ALA A 265 -7.70 10.60 -16.77
N PHE A 266 -6.74 9.68 -16.52
CA PHE A 266 -5.32 10.01 -16.33
C PHE A 266 -4.72 10.80 -17.51
N ARG A 267 -5.23 10.62 -18.73
CA ARG A 267 -4.79 11.36 -19.92
C ARG A 267 -5.19 12.84 -19.90
N ASN A 268 -6.08 13.24 -18.97
CA ASN A 268 -6.46 14.65 -18.76
C ASN A 268 -5.51 15.36 -17.78
N ALA A 269 -4.64 14.64 -17.09
CA ALA A 269 -3.63 15.21 -16.23
C ALA A 269 -2.58 15.96 -17.06
N GLU A 270 -1.81 16.84 -16.40
CA GLU A 270 -0.60 17.40 -16.99
C GLU A 270 0.45 16.29 -17.14
N ILE A 271 0.73 15.88 -18.36
CA ILE A 271 1.73 14.85 -18.66
C ILE A 271 3.09 15.52 -18.85
N ARG A 272 3.97 15.31 -17.89
CA ARG A 272 5.37 15.78 -17.93
C ARG A 272 6.29 14.70 -18.48
N ALA A 273 7.38 15.13 -19.11
CA ALA A 273 8.48 14.23 -19.42
C ALA A 273 9.07 13.67 -18.12
N TRP A 274 9.66 12.49 -18.20
CA TRP A 274 10.37 11.89 -17.08
C TRP A 274 11.41 12.84 -16.48
N ASP A 275 11.29 13.11 -15.20
CA ASP A 275 12.21 13.97 -14.45
C ASP A 275 12.23 13.51 -12.98
N LEU A 276 13.28 12.80 -12.60
CA LEU A 276 13.42 12.20 -11.27
C LEU A 276 13.48 13.26 -10.16
N GLU A 277 14.17 14.37 -10.40
CA GLU A 277 14.30 15.43 -9.39
C GLU A 277 12.98 16.16 -9.19
N ALA A 278 12.23 16.37 -10.28
CA ALA A 278 10.89 16.93 -10.20
C ALA A 278 9.93 15.99 -9.46
N MET A 279 9.96 14.67 -9.71
CA MET A 279 9.18 13.66 -8.96
C MET A 279 9.49 13.70 -7.48
N ALA A 280 10.78 13.76 -7.11
CA ALA A 280 11.26 13.68 -5.74
C ALA A 280 10.82 14.85 -4.84
N VAL A 281 10.36 15.95 -5.45
CA VAL A 281 9.90 17.15 -4.74
C VAL A 281 8.45 17.54 -5.04
N ALA A 282 7.78 16.86 -5.99
CA ALA A 282 6.40 17.14 -6.35
C ALA A 282 5.46 16.75 -5.20
N ASP A 283 4.51 17.61 -4.90
CA ASP A 283 3.42 17.27 -3.99
C ASP A 283 2.38 16.40 -4.70
N TYR A 284 1.75 15.53 -3.92
CA TYR A 284 0.64 14.71 -4.38
C TYR A 284 -0.46 14.63 -3.32
N ASP A 285 -1.70 14.43 -3.78
CA ASP A 285 -2.86 14.25 -2.92
C ASP A 285 -3.46 12.87 -3.19
N ILE A 286 -3.52 12.04 -2.16
CA ILE A 286 -4.05 10.67 -2.24
C ILE A 286 -5.58 10.62 -2.34
N THR A 287 -6.27 11.72 -2.10
CA THR A 287 -7.73 11.79 -2.05
C THR A 287 -8.35 12.22 -3.39
N THR A 288 -7.54 12.67 -4.33
CA THR A 288 -7.98 13.17 -5.65
C THR A 288 -7.25 12.46 -6.78
N TYR A 289 -7.80 12.55 -8.00
CA TYR A 289 -7.06 12.13 -9.19
C TYR A 289 -5.80 12.97 -9.35
N GLN A 290 -4.73 12.31 -9.78
CA GLN A 290 -3.44 12.98 -9.86
C GLN A 290 -3.46 14.05 -10.95
N PRO A 291 -3.20 15.32 -10.60
CA PRO A 291 -3.22 16.41 -11.58
C PRO A 291 -2.00 16.43 -12.49
N VAL A 292 -0.92 15.77 -12.07
CA VAL A 292 0.36 15.68 -12.79
C VAL A 292 0.83 14.23 -12.82
N LEU A 293 1.30 13.79 -13.98
CA LEU A 293 1.92 12.49 -14.18
C LEU A 293 3.22 12.64 -14.96
N PHE A 294 4.17 11.73 -14.75
CA PHE A 294 5.44 11.71 -15.44
C PHE A 294 5.51 10.51 -16.38
N ALA A 295 5.73 10.77 -17.66
CA ALA A 295 5.72 9.75 -18.69
C ALA A 295 7.13 9.25 -19.01
N ALA A 296 7.33 7.93 -18.89
CA ALA A 296 8.53 7.27 -19.41
C ALA A 296 8.44 7.14 -20.95
N PRO A 297 9.57 7.25 -21.68
CA PRO A 297 9.59 7.16 -23.15
C PRO A 297 9.17 5.78 -23.69
N SER A 298 9.48 4.69 -22.97
CA SER A 298 9.06 3.32 -23.26
C SER A 298 9.20 2.45 -22.02
N PHE A 299 8.56 1.30 -22.02
CA PHE A 299 8.67 0.37 -20.88
C PHE A 299 10.08 -0.21 -20.72
N ASP A 300 10.78 -0.52 -21.79
CA ASP A 300 12.17 -0.98 -21.73
C ASP A 300 13.12 0.07 -21.15
N TRP A 301 12.94 1.32 -21.57
CA TRP A 301 13.68 2.44 -21.02
C TRP A 301 13.36 2.63 -19.53
N LEU A 302 12.08 2.58 -19.14
CA LEU A 302 11.64 2.68 -17.75
C LEU A 302 12.34 1.66 -16.85
N VAL A 303 12.35 0.39 -17.27
CA VAL A 303 12.97 -0.67 -16.48
C VAL A 303 14.47 -0.41 -16.29
N THR A 304 15.15 0.00 -17.35
CA THR A 304 16.60 0.31 -17.29
C THR A 304 16.86 1.49 -16.36
N GLU A 305 16.15 2.59 -16.57
CA GLU A 305 16.31 3.83 -15.81
C GLU A 305 16.00 3.64 -14.32
N LEU A 306 14.84 3.07 -13.97
CA LEU A 306 14.50 2.83 -12.57
C LEU A 306 15.45 1.85 -11.89
N SER A 307 15.92 0.83 -12.58
CA SER A 307 16.91 -0.10 -12.02
C SER A 307 18.20 0.63 -11.68
N GLU A 308 18.68 1.52 -12.57
CA GLU A 308 19.88 2.33 -12.33
C GLU A 308 19.67 3.37 -11.21
N VAL A 309 18.53 4.05 -11.19
CA VAL A 309 18.14 5.01 -10.16
C VAL A 309 18.12 4.35 -8.78
N PHE A 310 17.42 3.22 -8.65
CA PHE A 310 17.31 2.53 -7.37
C PHE A 310 18.66 1.90 -6.93
N ALA A 311 19.47 1.43 -7.86
CA ALA A 311 20.80 0.90 -7.53
C ALA A 311 21.78 1.97 -7.00
N ARG A 312 21.57 3.24 -7.37
CA ARG A 312 22.40 4.39 -6.97
C ARG A 312 21.69 5.31 -5.97
N TRP A 313 20.55 4.92 -5.45
CA TRP A 313 19.77 5.75 -4.53
C TRP A 313 20.62 6.16 -3.34
N PRO A 314 20.76 7.49 -3.06
CA PRO A 314 21.66 8.01 -2.02
C PRO A 314 21.16 7.71 -0.60
#